data_9815157bf6ff834af06f24589cc5c82f
#
_entry.id   9815157bf6ff834af06f24589cc5c82f
#
_cell.length_a   1.000
_cell.length_b   1.000
_cell.length_c   1.000
_cell.angle_alpha   90.00
_cell.angle_beta   90.00
_cell.angle_gamma   90.00
#
_symmetry.space_group_name_H-M   'P 1'
#
loop_
_entity.id
_entity.type
_entity.pdbx_description
1 polymer ?
#
loop_
_entity_poly.entity_id
_entity_poly.type
_entity_poly.pdbx_seq_one_letter_code
_entity_poly.pdbx_strand_id
1 'polypeptide(L)'
;MRAAVISGVAALCLAGTAGAQQRTANAEPGPATAPPEARAVDQLVTAARLAEWGRRAEDPQALIVAARMVAEVAVRPDTIEGRSEGGQPSERADPGQPSIQGLLQQARALADGDGETLDEIDAAAAVAARGVVNSAFGRGPIYAVRDIEAQATYWFHLNARGGEVLRVAAVGDGDTDIDMIVRDEFGEEVCEDRAYDHYPVCTVIPAFTGRFRVDIINRGRVWTRTQILSN
;
A
#
# COMPACT_ATOMS: atom_id res chain seq x y z
N MET A 1 -46.31 74.02 -24.09
CA MET A 1 -45.79 72.68 -24.38
C MET A 1 -44.47 72.52 -23.64
N ARG A 2 -44.40 71.71 -22.57
CA ARG A 2 -43.25 71.50 -21.75
C ARG A 2 -42.84 70.04 -21.96
N ALA A 3 -41.63 69.81 -22.53
CA ALA A 3 -41.07 68.50 -22.72
C ALA A 3 -40.31 68.08 -21.43
N ALA A 4 -40.64 66.92 -20.87
CA ALA A 4 -39.97 66.35 -19.74
C ALA A 4 -38.85 65.40 -20.27
N VAL A 5 -37.62 65.65 -19.83
CA VAL A 5 -36.47 64.76 -20.11
C VAL A 5 -36.36 63.80 -18.93
N ILE A 6 -36.52 62.51 -19.23
CA ILE A 6 -36.32 61.41 -18.28
C ILE A 6 -34.86 60.90 -18.47
N SER A 7 -34.00 61.19 -17.49
CA SER A 7 -32.64 60.63 -17.42
C SER A 7 -32.70 59.21 -16.78
N GLY A 8 -32.47 58.23 -17.57
CA GLY A 8 -32.30 56.84 -17.09
C GLY A 8 -30.89 56.63 -16.59
N VAL A 9 -30.73 56.29 -15.31
CA VAL A 9 -29.50 55.82 -14.70
C VAL A 9 -29.40 54.31 -14.95
N ALA A 10 -28.45 53.90 -15.80
CA ALA A 10 -28.09 52.49 -15.98
C ALA A 10 -27.17 52.04 -14.86
N ALA A 11 -27.66 51.21 -13.96
CA ALA A 11 -26.81 50.54 -12.95
C ALA A 11 -26.04 49.39 -13.59
N LEU A 12 -24.72 49.52 -13.71
CA LEU A 12 -23.82 48.47 -14.18
C LEU A 12 -23.55 47.50 -13.03
N CYS A 13 -24.24 46.35 -13.01
CA CYS A 13 -23.91 45.23 -12.11
C CYS A 13 -22.60 44.56 -12.58
N LEU A 14 -21.49 44.84 -11.93
CA LEU A 14 -20.27 44.08 -12.03
C LEU A 14 -20.48 42.72 -11.34
N ALA A 15 -20.87 41.70 -12.09
CA ALA A 15 -20.81 40.32 -11.63
C ALA A 15 -19.30 39.91 -11.53
N GLY A 16 -18.78 39.98 -10.32
CA GLY A 16 -17.47 39.43 -10.01
C GLY A 16 -17.53 37.92 -10.19
N THR A 17 -16.93 37.40 -11.25
CA THR A 17 -16.63 35.97 -11.36
C THR A 17 -15.60 35.64 -10.30
N ALA A 18 -16.03 35.05 -9.18
CA ALA A 18 -15.15 34.36 -8.26
C ALA A 18 -14.52 33.20 -9.05
N GLY A 19 -13.32 33.40 -9.57
CA GLY A 19 -12.51 32.35 -10.15
C GLY A 19 -12.26 31.32 -9.06
N ALA A 20 -12.84 30.15 -9.16
CA ALA A 20 -12.44 29.01 -8.37
C ALA A 20 -10.96 28.76 -8.70
N GLN A 21 -10.06 29.13 -7.79
CA GLN A 21 -8.65 28.72 -7.89
C GLN A 21 -8.66 27.20 -7.93
N GLN A 22 -8.30 26.63 -9.08
CA GLN A 22 -8.01 25.21 -9.20
C GLN A 22 -6.89 24.91 -8.21
N ARG A 23 -7.21 24.16 -7.17
CA ARG A 23 -6.20 23.68 -6.23
C ARG A 23 -5.35 22.68 -6.99
N THR A 24 -4.04 22.87 -6.95
CA THR A 24 -3.10 21.94 -7.52
C THR A 24 -2.97 20.76 -6.55
N ALA A 25 -3.03 19.55 -7.08
CA ALA A 25 -2.83 18.33 -6.28
C ALA A 25 -1.49 18.38 -5.54
N ASN A 26 -1.45 17.87 -4.32
CA ASN A 26 -0.23 17.79 -3.50
C ASN A 26 0.67 16.65 -3.97
N ALA A 27 1.13 16.72 -5.23
CA ALA A 27 2.06 15.78 -5.83
C ALA A 27 2.95 16.49 -6.84
N GLU A 28 4.25 16.21 -6.79
CA GLU A 28 5.23 16.68 -7.78
C GLU A 28 5.51 15.61 -8.82
N PRO A 29 5.53 15.94 -10.12
CA PRO A 29 6.01 15.02 -11.15
C PRO A 29 7.55 14.97 -11.11
N GLY A 30 8.11 13.79 -11.16
CA GLY A 30 9.56 13.64 -11.40
C GLY A 30 10.19 12.48 -10.65
N PRO A 31 11.43 12.15 -11.03
CA PRO A 31 12.19 11.13 -10.33
C PRO A 31 12.70 11.68 -9.01
N ALA A 32 12.31 11.06 -7.89
CA ALA A 32 12.97 11.26 -6.61
C ALA A 32 13.78 10.03 -6.24
N THR A 33 14.87 10.25 -5.54
CA THR A 33 15.62 9.12 -4.97
C THR A 33 14.82 8.54 -3.82
N ALA A 34 14.36 7.29 -3.98
CA ALA A 34 13.63 6.60 -2.94
C ALA A 34 14.52 6.41 -1.70
N PRO A 35 14.05 6.80 -0.51
CA PRO A 35 14.78 6.55 0.74
C PRO A 35 14.87 5.05 1.03
N PRO A 36 15.76 4.61 1.94
CA PRO A 36 15.92 3.20 2.27
C PRO A 36 14.60 2.51 2.65
N GLU A 37 13.74 3.21 3.38
CA GLU A 37 12.45 2.72 3.84
C GLU A 37 11.48 2.46 2.67
N ALA A 38 11.44 3.35 1.68
CA ALA A 38 10.64 3.15 0.47
C ALA A 38 11.17 1.99 -0.40
N ARG A 39 12.50 1.82 -0.49
CA ARG A 39 13.09 0.64 -1.15
C ARG A 39 12.78 -0.65 -0.42
N ALA A 40 12.71 -0.61 0.92
CA ALA A 40 12.31 -1.75 1.72
C ALA A 40 10.85 -2.17 1.47
N VAL A 41 9.94 -1.22 1.24
CA VAL A 41 8.57 -1.54 0.77
C VAL A 41 8.61 -2.31 -0.55
N ASP A 42 9.40 -1.85 -1.54
CA ASP A 42 9.56 -2.56 -2.82
C ASP A 42 10.11 -3.98 -2.64
N GLN A 43 11.09 -4.15 -1.75
CA GLN A 43 11.67 -5.46 -1.48
C GLN A 43 10.62 -6.41 -0.90
N LEU A 44 9.78 -5.96 0.02
CA LEU A 44 8.71 -6.78 0.60
C LEU A 44 7.64 -7.15 -0.43
N VAL A 45 7.22 -6.21 -1.29
CA VAL A 45 6.28 -6.51 -2.40
C VAL A 45 6.88 -7.50 -3.39
N THR A 46 8.18 -7.31 -3.73
CA THR A 46 8.89 -8.23 -4.64
C THR A 46 8.98 -9.63 -4.04
N ALA A 47 9.28 -9.74 -2.75
CA ALA A 47 9.30 -11.00 -2.03
C ALA A 47 7.94 -11.70 -2.05
N ALA A 48 6.85 -10.95 -1.87
CA ALA A 48 5.50 -11.49 -1.92
C ALA A 48 5.14 -12.02 -3.32
N ARG A 49 5.44 -11.26 -4.38
CA ARG A 49 5.26 -11.70 -5.78
C ARG A 49 6.09 -12.93 -6.12
N LEU A 50 7.35 -12.97 -5.65
CA LEU A 50 8.22 -14.13 -5.84
C LEU A 50 7.68 -15.37 -5.09
N ALA A 51 7.19 -15.20 -3.88
CA ALA A 51 6.59 -16.28 -3.11
C ALA A 51 5.35 -16.85 -3.80
N GLU A 52 4.50 -16.01 -4.36
CA GLU A 52 3.33 -16.45 -5.13
C GLU A 52 3.74 -17.21 -6.39
N TRP A 53 4.72 -16.69 -7.13
CA TRP A 53 5.26 -17.38 -8.30
C TRP A 53 5.83 -18.74 -7.90
N GLY A 54 6.60 -18.82 -6.81
CA GLY A 54 7.18 -20.05 -6.30
C GLY A 54 6.13 -21.10 -5.93
N ARG A 55 5.00 -20.69 -5.33
CA ARG A 55 3.87 -21.59 -5.04
C ARG A 55 3.25 -22.15 -6.32
N ARG A 56 3.02 -21.30 -7.32
CA ARG A 56 2.42 -21.73 -8.60
C ARG A 56 3.36 -22.58 -9.44
N ALA A 57 4.65 -22.32 -9.37
CA ALA A 57 5.68 -23.07 -10.09
C ALA A 57 6.14 -24.33 -9.32
N GLU A 58 5.66 -24.51 -8.09
CA GLU A 58 6.12 -25.57 -7.17
C GLU A 58 7.65 -25.52 -6.97
N ASP A 59 8.19 -24.28 -6.91
CA ASP A 59 9.63 -24.00 -6.81
C ASP A 59 10.03 -23.65 -5.36
N PRO A 60 10.68 -24.56 -4.62
CA PRO A 60 11.11 -24.30 -3.25
C PRO A 60 12.18 -23.21 -3.17
N GLN A 61 13.04 -23.06 -4.20
CA GLN A 61 14.11 -22.05 -4.20
C GLN A 61 13.53 -20.64 -4.22
N ALA A 62 12.47 -20.40 -4.99
CA ALA A 62 11.78 -19.11 -5.01
C ALA A 62 11.22 -18.74 -3.62
N LEU A 63 10.68 -19.71 -2.89
CA LEU A 63 10.17 -19.49 -1.53
C LEU A 63 11.29 -19.21 -0.52
N ILE A 64 12.44 -19.87 -0.66
CA ILE A 64 13.64 -19.64 0.17
C ILE A 64 14.17 -18.22 -0.06
N VAL A 65 14.29 -17.81 -1.33
CA VAL A 65 14.74 -16.45 -1.69
C VAL A 65 13.77 -15.41 -1.16
N ALA A 66 12.46 -15.61 -1.35
CA ALA A 66 11.44 -14.71 -0.80
C ALA A 66 11.55 -14.57 0.73
N ALA A 67 11.73 -15.68 1.44
CA ALA A 67 11.93 -15.67 2.90
C ALA A 67 13.18 -14.89 3.32
N ARG A 68 14.30 -15.03 2.59
CA ARG A 68 15.54 -14.26 2.81
C ARG A 68 15.31 -12.76 2.58
N MET A 69 14.63 -12.38 1.50
CA MET A 69 14.31 -10.99 1.20
C MET A 69 13.48 -10.35 2.32
N VAL A 70 12.48 -11.07 2.85
CA VAL A 70 11.69 -10.59 4.00
C VAL A 70 12.55 -10.46 5.25
N ALA A 71 13.44 -11.42 5.51
CA ALA A 71 14.32 -11.42 6.69
C ALA A 71 15.33 -10.26 6.73
N GLU A 72 15.67 -9.68 5.60
CA GLU A 72 16.59 -8.52 5.49
C GLU A 72 15.91 -7.18 5.84
N VAL A 73 14.59 -7.13 5.86
CA VAL A 73 13.85 -5.88 6.09
C VAL A 73 13.41 -5.76 7.54
N ALA A 74 13.94 -4.75 8.24
CA ALA A 74 13.44 -4.35 9.54
C ALA A 74 12.09 -3.62 9.38
N VAL A 75 10.99 -4.25 9.76
CA VAL A 75 9.68 -3.60 9.77
C VAL A 75 9.36 -3.02 11.15
N ARG A 76 8.58 -1.96 11.19
CA ARG A 76 7.99 -1.38 12.39
C ARG A 76 6.52 -1.80 12.46
N PRO A 77 6.15 -2.73 13.36
CA PRO A 77 4.75 -3.02 13.60
C PRO A 77 4.03 -1.74 14.06
N ASP A 78 2.92 -1.43 13.42
CA ASP A 78 2.09 -0.28 13.77
C ASP A 78 0.60 -0.67 13.77
N THR A 79 -0.15 0.00 14.60
CA THR A 79 -1.60 -0.03 14.55
C THR A 79 -2.08 1.11 13.66
N ILE A 80 -2.03 0.91 12.34
CA ILE A 80 -2.64 1.87 11.42
C ILE A 80 -4.13 1.96 11.76
N GLU A 81 -4.53 3.08 12.35
CA GLU A 81 -5.94 3.31 12.66
C GLU A 81 -6.66 3.71 11.38
N GLY A 82 -7.60 2.89 10.96
CA GLY A 82 -8.42 3.10 9.78
C GLY A 82 -9.88 2.75 10.04
N ARG A 83 -10.66 2.84 8.98
CA ARG A 83 -12.09 2.49 8.99
C ARG A 83 -12.40 1.63 7.79
N SER A 84 -13.36 0.72 7.96
CA SER A 84 -13.94 -0.04 6.86
C SER A 84 -15.27 0.58 6.45
N GLU A 85 -15.50 0.65 5.15
CA GLU A 85 -16.75 1.12 4.55
C GLU A 85 -17.24 0.07 3.55
N GLY A 86 -18.57 -0.18 3.54
CA GLY A 86 -19.16 -1.22 2.71
C GLY A 86 -18.84 -2.62 3.23
N GLY A 87 -18.78 -3.57 2.30
CA GLY A 87 -18.43 -4.94 2.59
C GLY A 87 -19.63 -5.87 2.74
N GLN A 88 -19.35 -7.13 2.46
CA GLN A 88 -20.30 -8.23 2.61
C GLN A 88 -19.60 -9.35 3.40
N PRO A 89 -20.25 -9.89 4.44
CA PRO A 89 -19.72 -11.05 5.15
C PRO A 89 -19.48 -12.19 4.18
N SER A 90 -18.34 -12.82 4.28
CA SER A 90 -17.99 -13.99 3.47
C SER A 90 -17.34 -15.06 4.34
N GLU A 91 -17.64 -16.31 4.07
CA GLU A 91 -17.04 -17.44 4.74
C GLU A 91 -15.82 -17.91 3.94
N ARG A 92 -14.71 -18.09 4.64
CA ARG A 92 -13.45 -18.53 4.08
C ARG A 92 -12.55 -19.05 5.20
N ALA A 93 -11.71 -20.03 4.88
CA ALA A 93 -10.69 -20.49 5.81
C ALA A 93 -9.69 -19.37 6.11
N ASP A 94 -9.22 -19.28 7.37
CA ASP A 94 -8.16 -18.35 7.75
C ASP A 94 -6.86 -18.73 7.00
N PRO A 95 -6.28 -17.82 6.18
CA PRO A 95 -5.03 -18.09 5.46
C PRO A 95 -3.80 -18.14 6.37
N GLY A 96 -3.97 -17.85 7.65
CA GLY A 96 -2.87 -17.67 8.60
C GLY A 96 -2.16 -16.33 8.47
N GLN A 97 -1.16 -16.10 9.32
CA GLN A 97 -0.33 -14.90 9.25
C GLN A 97 0.80 -15.12 8.23
N PRO A 98 1.00 -14.19 7.28
CA PRO A 98 2.15 -14.23 6.41
C PRO A 98 3.44 -14.16 7.25
N SER A 99 4.32 -15.12 7.09
CA SER A 99 5.54 -15.19 7.90
C SER A 99 6.70 -15.86 7.16
N ILE A 100 7.91 -15.52 7.56
CA ILE A 100 9.14 -16.19 7.06
C ILE A 100 9.07 -17.68 7.31
N GLN A 101 8.62 -18.08 8.51
CA GLN A 101 8.48 -19.51 8.85
C GLN A 101 7.47 -20.23 7.96
N GLY A 102 6.36 -19.57 7.62
CA GLY A 102 5.36 -20.12 6.70
C GLY A 102 5.93 -20.35 5.30
N LEU A 103 6.74 -19.41 4.78
CA LEU A 103 7.42 -19.57 3.49
C LEU A 103 8.41 -20.73 3.50
N LEU A 104 9.23 -20.85 4.54
CA LEU A 104 10.20 -21.93 4.67
C LEU A 104 9.54 -23.28 4.90
N GLN A 105 8.38 -23.34 5.58
CA GLN A 105 7.60 -24.55 5.71
C GLN A 105 7.00 -25.00 4.38
N GLN A 106 6.51 -24.07 3.56
CA GLN A 106 6.03 -24.37 2.21
C GLN A 106 7.18 -24.86 1.31
N ALA A 107 8.35 -24.19 1.36
CA ALA A 107 9.55 -24.63 0.64
C ALA A 107 9.93 -26.06 1.04
N ARG A 108 9.90 -26.40 2.33
CA ARG A 108 10.21 -27.72 2.86
C ARG A 108 9.24 -28.79 2.34
N ALA A 109 7.96 -28.44 2.22
CA ALA A 109 6.96 -29.35 1.67
C ALA A 109 7.19 -29.64 0.19
N LEU A 110 7.73 -28.68 -0.57
CA LEU A 110 8.05 -28.81 -1.99
C LEU A 110 9.41 -29.47 -2.25
N ALA A 111 10.33 -29.48 -1.28
CA ALA A 111 11.66 -30.03 -1.43
C ALA A 111 11.68 -31.56 -1.61
N ASP A 112 10.58 -32.25 -1.30
CA ASP A 112 10.38 -33.72 -1.49
C ASP A 112 11.59 -34.57 -1.01
N GLY A 113 12.21 -34.16 0.08
CA GLY A 113 13.35 -34.85 0.68
C GLY A 113 14.72 -34.55 0.06
N ASP A 114 14.81 -33.60 -0.88
CA ASP A 114 16.11 -33.15 -1.41
C ASP A 114 16.98 -32.52 -0.32
N GLY A 115 18.10 -33.18 0.00
CA GLY A 115 18.96 -32.80 1.13
C GLY A 115 19.60 -31.43 0.95
N GLU A 116 19.99 -31.04 -0.26
CA GLU A 116 20.62 -29.74 -0.54
C GLU A 116 19.60 -28.61 -0.29
N THR A 117 18.40 -28.73 -0.79
CA THR A 117 17.31 -27.77 -0.55
C THR A 117 16.95 -27.69 0.94
N LEU A 118 16.92 -28.80 1.66
CA LEU A 118 16.65 -28.82 3.10
C LEU A 118 17.73 -28.08 3.90
N ASP A 119 19.00 -28.27 3.54
CA ASP A 119 20.13 -27.53 4.16
C ASP A 119 20.02 -26.01 3.91
N GLU A 120 19.62 -25.60 2.72
CA GLU A 120 19.37 -24.18 2.40
C GLU A 120 18.22 -23.60 3.21
N ILE A 121 17.13 -24.33 3.40
CA ILE A 121 16.00 -23.92 4.24
C ILE A 121 16.46 -23.72 5.68
N ASP A 122 17.24 -24.64 6.22
CA ASP A 122 17.74 -24.55 7.59
C ASP A 122 18.71 -23.38 7.75
N ALA A 123 19.56 -23.10 6.75
CA ALA A 123 20.42 -21.93 6.71
C ALA A 123 19.61 -20.62 6.68
N ALA A 124 18.55 -20.55 5.87
CA ALA A 124 17.67 -19.39 5.80
C ALA A 124 16.91 -19.17 7.12
N ALA A 125 16.43 -20.24 7.75
CA ALA A 125 15.79 -20.17 9.07
C ALA A 125 16.73 -19.66 10.15
N ALA A 126 17.99 -20.11 10.14
CA ALA A 126 19.01 -19.64 11.09
C ALA A 126 19.38 -18.15 10.90
N VAL A 127 19.34 -17.64 9.67
CA VAL A 127 19.50 -16.20 9.40
C VAL A 127 18.31 -15.42 9.93
N ALA A 128 17.09 -15.86 9.63
CA ALA A 128 15.88 -15.24 10.09
C ALA A 128 15.76 -15.19 11.63
N ALA A 129 16.21 -16.25 12.32
CA ALA A 129 16.22 -16.30 13.79
C ALA A 129 17.21 -15.31 14.43
N ARG A 130 18.30 -14.97 13.73
CA ARG A 130 19.30 -13.99 14.17
C ARG A 130 18.96 -12.56 13.74
N GLY A 131 18.05 -12.43 12.76
CA GLY A 131 17.75 -11.20 12.09
C GLY A 131 16.73 -10.35 12.82
N VAL A 132 16.89 -9.12 12.56
CA VAL A 132 16.05 -7.95 12.76
C VAL A 132 15.24 -7.96 14.04
N VAL A 133 15.85 -7.45 15.08
CA VAL A 133 15.13 -7.00 16.28
C VAL A 133 14.09 -5.98 15.81
N ASN A 134 12.81 -6.31 15.99
CA ASN A 134 11.72 -5.35 15.89
C ASN A 134 12.03 -4.17 16.83
N SER A 135 12.60 -3.12 16.30
CA SER A 135 12.92 -1.93 17.09
C SER A 135 11.74 -0.99 17.00
N ALA A 136 11.11 -0.70 18.12
CA ALA A 136 10.11 0.36 18.22
C ALA A 136 10.66 1.74 17.77
N PHE A 137 11.98 1.87 17.71
CA PHE A 137 12.72 3.05 17.24
C PHE A 137 13.49 2.78 15.94
N GLY A 138 13.25 1.62 15.29
CA GLY A 138 13.94 1.19 14.08
C GLY A 138 13.62 2.05 12.87
N ARG A 139 14.61 2.21 12.00
CA ARG A 139 14.43 2.73 10.65
C ARG A 139 13.90 1.60 9.79
N GLY A 140 12.66 1.64 9.38
CA GLY A 140 12.07 0.64 8.50
C GLY A 140 10.64 1.00 8.16
N PRO A 141 10.05 0.37 7.15
CA PRO A 141 8.68 0.63 6.78
C PRO A 141 7.72 0.24 7.90
N ILE A 142 6.64 1.00 8.01
CA ILE A 142 5.50 0.65 8.84
C ILE A 142 4.88 -0.63 8.28
N TYR A 143 4.48 -1.54 9.16
CA TYR A 143 3.84 -2.80 8.83
C TYR A 143 2.60 -2.98 9.69
N ALA A 144 1.46 -3.19 9.05
CA ALA A 144 0.21 -3.53 9.72
C ALA A 144 -0.51 -4.66 8.96
N VAL A 145 -1.34 -5.43 9.64
CA VAL A 145 -2.19 -6.45 9.02
C VAL A 145 -3.64 -6.12 9.28
N ARG A 146 -4.48 -6.22 8.25
CA ARG A 146 -5.92 -5.98 8.31
C ARG A 146 -6.67 -7.04 7.52
N ASP A 147 -7.77 -7.49 8.08
CA ASP A 147 -8.74 -8.28 7.36
C ASP A 147 -9.75 -7.31 6.74
N ILE A 148 -9.91 -7.39 5.42
CA ILE A 148 -10.78 -6.52 4.63
C ILE A 148 -11.89 -7.38 4.04
N GLU A 149 -13.14 -7.11 4.43
CA GLU A 149 -14.31 -7.84 3.96
C GLU A 149 -14.45 -7.80 2.43
N ALA A 150 -15.20 -8.76 1.89
CA ALA A 150 -15.52 -8.77 0.46
C ALA A 150 -16.20 -7.47 0.05
N GLN A 151 -15.73 -6.85 -1.03
CA GLN A 151 -16.27 -5.60 -1.57
C GLN A 151 -16.24 -4.42 -0.58
N ALA A 152 -15.36 -4.48 0.43
CA ALA A 152 -15.13 -3.39 1.37
C ALA A 152 -13.96 -2.51 0.94
N THR A 153 -13.97 -1.28 1.43
CA THR A 153 -12.85 -0.35 1.40
C THR A 153 -12.34 -0.16 2.82
N TYR A 154 -11.09 -0.48 3.07
CA TYR A 154 -10.39 -0.07 4.29
C TYR A 154 -9.60 1.19 3.99
N TRP A 155 -9.84 2.26 4.74
CA TRP A 155 -9.13 3.51 4.54
C TRP A 155 -8.50 4.04 5.82
N PHE A 156 -7.38 4.72 5.67
CA PHE A 156 -6.61 5.32 6.75
C PHE A 156 -5.89 6.57 6.26
N HIS A 157 -5.23 7.26 7.19
CA HIS A 157 -4.46 8.44 6.85
C HIS A 157 -2.98 8.25 7.18
N LEU A 158 -2.13 8.84 6.34
CA LEU A 158 -0.70 8.99 6.55
C LEU A 158 -0.33 10.47 6.49
N ASN A 159 0.69 10.86 7.24
CA ASN A 159 1.33 12.16 7.08
C ASN A 159 2.62 11.97 6.30
N ALA A 160 2.79 12.72 5.22
CA ALA A 160 4.00 12.67 4.40
C ALA A 160 4.65 14.06 4.32
N ARG A 161 5.97 14.08 4.20
CA ARG A 161 6.76 15.31 4.10
C ARG A 161 6.92 15.75 2.66
N GLY A 162 6.82 17.05 2.44
CA GLY A 162 7.08 17.64 1.12
C GLY A 162 8.50 17.32 0.62
N GLY A 163 8.60 16.96 -0.65
CA GLY A 163 9.86 16.58 -1.31
C GLY A 163 10.39 15.18 -0.97
N GLU A 164 9.78 14.43 -0.03
CA GLU A 164 10.18 13.06 0.29
C GLU A 164 9.25 12.06 -0.41
N VAL A 165 9.80 10.94 -0.91
CA VAL A 165 8.99 9.89 -1.51
C VAL A 165 8.12 9.22 -0.45
N LEU A 166 6.81 9.30 -0.61
CA LEU A 166 5.85 8.43 0.07
C LEU A 166 5.61 7.21 -0.80
N ARG A 167 5.85 6.01 -0.27
CA ARG A 167 5.51 4.74 -0.90
C ARG A 167 4.63 3.92 0.01
N VAL A 168 3.45 3.57 -0.50
CA VAL A 168 2.49 2.73 0.19
C VAL A 168 2.22 1.51 -0.66
N ALA A 169 2.16 0.34 -0.03
CA ALA A 169 1.80 -0.90 -0.69
C ALA A 169 0.82 -1.70 0.16
N ALA A 170 0.03 -2.51 -0.49
CA ALA A 170 -0.75 -3.55 0.13
C ALA A 170 -0.35 -4.91 -0.45
N VAL A 171 -0.34 -5.94 0.37
CA VAL A 171 -0.08 -7.32 -0.04
C VAL A 171 -1.20 -8.18 0.51
N GLY A 172 -2.10 -8.59 -0.36
CA GLY A 172 -3.17 -9.54 -0.03
C GLY A 172 -2.67 -10.98 0.04
N ASP A 173 -3.52 -11.86 0.48
CA ASP A 173 -3.21 -13.28 0.65
C ASP A 173 -3.43 -14.15 -0.61
N GLY A 174 -3.83 -13.52 -1.72
CA GLY A 174 -3.72 -14.12 -3.05
C GLY A 174 -5.02 -14.60 -3.69
N ASP A 175 -6.17 -14.37 -3.07
CA ASP A 175 -7.45 -14.89 -3.57
C ASP A 175 -8.45 -13.82 -4.02
N THR A 176 -8.09 -12.54 -3.88
CA THR A 176 -8.89 -11.42 -4.35
C THR A 176 -8.06 -10.38 -5.08
N ASP A 177 -8.71 -9.62 -5.92
CA ASP A 177 -8.20 -8.41 -6.54
C ASP A 177 -8.28 -7.24 -5.55
N ILE A 178 -7.18 -6.48 -5.40
CA ILE A 178 -7.08 -5.36 -4.46
C ILE A 178 -6.63 -4.12 -5.21
N ASP A 179 -7.44 -3.07 -5.16
CA ASP A 179 -7.06 -1.74 -5.64
C ASP A 179 -6.52 -0.85 -4.52
N MET A 180 -5.71 0.13 -4.88
CA MET A 180 -5.29 1.20 -4.00
C MET A 180 -5.52 2.56 -4.64
N ILE A 181 -6.02 3.52 -3.84
CA ILE A 181 -6.15 4.92 -4.24
C ILE A 181 -5.56 5.78 -3.12
N VAL A 182 -4.69 6.72 -3.49
CA VAL A 182 -4.14 7.70 -2.57
C VAL A 182 -4.66 9.09 -2.93
N ARG A 183 -5.23 9.78 -1.94
CA ARG A 183 -5.74 11.16 -2.06
C ARG A 183 -5.00 12.09 -1.13
N ASP A 184 -4.80 13.31 -1.58
CA ASP A 184 -4.24 14.37 -0.75
C ASP A 184 -5.27 14.94 0.24
N GLU A 185 -4.87 15.94 1.03
CA GLU A 185 -5.72 16.62 2.00
C GLU A 185 -6.89 17.40 1.38
N PHE A 186 -6.86 17.65 0.09
CA PHE A 186 -7.93 18.32 -0.66
C PHE A 186 -8.93 17.33 -1.26
N GLY A 187 -8.63 16.01 -1.17
CA GLY A 187 -9.40 14.93 -1.75
C GLY A 187 -9.06 14.63 -3.20
N GLU A 188 -8.03 15.30 -3.77
CA GLU A 188 -7.54 15.03 -5.12
C GLU A 188 -6.80 13.70 -5.15
N GLU A 189 -7.09 12.88 -6.16
CA GLU A 189 -6.43 11.60 -6.38
C GLU A 189 -5.03 11.84 -6.93
N VAL A 190 -4.00 11.44 -6.17
CA VAL A 190 -2.59 11.67 -6.51
C VAL A 190 -1.88 10.39 -6.97
N CYS A 191 -2.44 9.25 -6.69
CA CYS A 191 -1.97 7.95 -7.17
C CYS A 191 -3.09 6.93 -7.11
N GLU A 192 -3.14 6.05 -8.11
CA GLU A 192 -3.99 4.86 -8.09
C GLU A 192 -3.21 3.65 -8.64
N ASP A 193 -3.51 2.48 -8.12
CA ASP A 193 -3.11 1.20 -8.68
C ASP A 193 -4.34 0.29 -8.70
N ARG A 194 -4.79 -0.04 -9.91
CA ARG A 194 -5.96 -0.89 -10.20
C ARG A 194 -5.58 -2.08 -11.10
N ALA A 195 -4.31 -2.50 -11.02
CA ALA A 195 -3.90 -3.72 -11.68
C ALA A 195 -4.70 -4.90 -11.12
N TYR A 196 -5.10 -5.83 -11.99
CA TYR A 196 -5.84 -7.01 -11.57
C TYR A 196 -4.90 -7.99 -10.83
N ASP A 197 -4.54 -7.62 -9.62
CA ASP A 197 -3.70 -8.42 -8.71
C ASP A 197 -3.99 -8.05 -7.24
N HIS A 198 -3.20 -8.57 -6.33
CA HIS A 198 -3.35 -8.30 -4.89
C HIS A 198 -2.12 -7.60 -4.28
N TYR A 199 -1.36 -6.87 -5.12
CA TYR A 199 -0.11 -6.17 -4.73
C TYR A 199 -0.09 -4.70 -5.17
N PRO A 200 -1.12 -3.90 -4.90
CA PRO A 200 -1.11 -2.51 -5.34
C PRO A 200 -0.01 -1.71 -4.64
N VAL A 201 0.65 -0.84 -5.41
CA VAL A 201 1.74 0.03 -4.94
C VAL A 201 1.51 1.45 -5.44
N CYS A 202 1.44 2.39 -4.51
CA CYS A 202 1.41 3.81 -4.83
C CYS A 202 2.69 4.51 -4.41
N THR A 203 3.21 5.36 -5.29
CA THR A 203 4.37 6.22 -5.04
C THR A 203 4.01 7.66 -5.33
N VAL A 204 4.15 8.52 -4.34
CA VAL A 204 3.85 9.95 -4.43
C VAL A 204 5.06 10.75 -3.94
N ILE A 205 5.36 11.88 -4.56
CA ILE A 205 6.27 12.89 -4.04
C ILE A 205 5.40 14.07 -3.65
N PRO A 206 5.07 14.26 -2.36
CA PRO A 206 4.30 15.40 -1.93
C PRO A 206 5.00 16.71 -2.26
N ALA A 207 4.30 17.68 -2.83
CA ALA A 207 4.84 19.03 -3.07
C ALA A 207 5.09 19.76 -1.73
N PHE A 208 4.28 19.49 -0.74
CA PHE A 208 4.41 20.01 0.62
C PHE A 208 3.95 19.00 1.65
N THR A 209 4.40 19.16 2.90
CA THR A 209 4.02 18.29 4.00
C THR A 209 2.51 18.35 4.22
N GLY A 210 1.85 17.19 4.15
CA GLY A 210 0.40 17.08 4.21
C GLY A 210 -0.07 15.72 4.68
N ARG A 211 -1.39 15.61 4.81
CA ARG A 211 -2.10 14.40 5.21
C ARG A 211 -2.70 13.74 3.97
N PHE A 212 -2.39 12.48 3.77
CA PHE A 212 -2.90 11.68 2.65
C PHE A 212 -3.87 10.63 3.17
N ARG A 213 -4.97 10.42 2.45
CA ARG A 213 -5.88 9.31 2.65
C ARG A 213 -5.49 8.17 1.70
N VAL A 214 -5.37 6.98 2.24
CA VAL A 214 -5.14 5.74 1.48
C VAL A 214 -6.40 4.89 1.58
N ASP A 215 -6.95 4.51 0.45
CA ASP A 215 -8.07 3.58 0.33
C ASP A 215 -7.53 2.25 -0.22
N ILE A 216 -7.74 1.14 0.48
CA ILE A 216 -7.46 -0.22 0.04
C ILE A 216 -8.81 -0.90 -0.20
N ILE A 217 -9.06 -1.32 -1.43
CA ILE A 217 -10.37 -1.75 -1.90
C ILE A 217 -10.29 -3.23 -2.27
N ASN A 218 -10.98 -4.08 -1.53
CA ASN A 218 -11.16 -5.47 -1.91
C ASN A 218 -12.25 -5.58 -2.99
N ARG A 219 -11.87 -5.94 -4.22
CA ARG A 219 -12.80 -6.15 -5.35
C ARG A 219 -13.39 -7.56 -5.40
N GLY A 220 -12.86 -8.45 -4.58
CA GLY A 220 -13.27 -9.86 -4.56
C GLY A 220 -14.57 -10.14 -3.84
N ARG A 221 -14.93 -11.42 -3.82
CA ARG A 221 -16.16 -11.93 -3.18
C ARG A 221 -15.91 -12.59 -1.84
N VAL A 222 -14.65 -12.64 -1.40
CA VAL A 222 -14.23 -13.16 -0.10
C VAL A 222 -13.43 -12.10 0.63
N TRP A 223 -13.39 -12.18 1.96
CA TRP A 223 -12.52 -11.31 2.75
C TRP A 223 -11.05 -11.65 2.46
N THR A 224 -10.15 -10.71 2.62
CA THR A 224 -8.72 -10.90 2.39
C THR A 224 -7.91 -10.39 3.57
N ARG A 225 -6.86 -11.12 3.92
CA ARG A 225 -5.86 -10.66 4.89
C ARG A 225 -4.78 -9.87 4.17
N THR A 226 -4.72 -8.59 4.46
CA THR A 226 -3.86 -7.65 3.75
C THR A 226 -2.77 -7.12 4.67
N GLN A 227 -1.52 -7.22 4.24
CA GLN A 227 -0.39 -6.51 4.84
C GLN A 227 -0.32 -5.10 4.25
N ILE A 228 -0.28 -4.10 5.10
CA ILE A 228 -0.14 -2.69 4.71
C ILE A 228 1.28 -2.26 5.05
N LEU A 229 1.97 -1.72 4.06
CA LEU A 229 3.36 -1.28 4.13
C LEU A 229 3.44 0.20 3.76
N SER A 230 4.20 0.99 4.51
CA SER A 230 4.50 2.40 4.18
C SER A 230 5.85 2.81 4.73
N ASN A 231 6.58 3.69 4.04
CA ASN A 231 7.77 4.34 4.57
C ASN A 231 7.46 5.55 5.43
#